data_d1eb41f4b38d4be9093fa325654f1558
#
_entry.id   d1eb41f4b38d4be9093fa325654f1558
#
_cell.length_a   1.000
_cell.length_b   1.000
_cell.length_c   1.000
_cell.angle_alpha   90.00
_cell.angle_beta   90.00
_cell.angle_gamma   90.00
#
_symmetry.space_group_name_H-M   'P 1'
#
loop_
_entity.id
_entity.type
_entity.pdbx_description
1 polymer ?
#
loop_
_entity_poly.entity_id
_entity_poly.type
_entity_poly.pdbx_seq_one_letter_code
_entity_poly.pdbx_strand_id
1 'polypeptide(L)'
;MAPIKNISSAAKSSILLSLAVLLLLNNAPASCSSDSYSNVLSSGYPLNAGASLVQGKYNFTMQYDCNLVLYESEVAIWSSRTDGMGSNCSLVLQNYGELFISTAAGITVWRSETGGEYGHYVLVIQPNGDVVVYGDSVWSTGTYTSPHAISAEKP
;
A
#
# COMPACT_ATOMS: atom_id res chain seq x y z
N MET A 1 -38.94 42.60 44.70
CA MET A 1 -39.26 41.31 44.07
C MET A 1 -39.44 41.56 42.58
N ALA A 2 -38.42 41.25 41.75
CA ALA A 2 -38.41 41.49 40.29
C ALA A 2 -38.88 40.22 39.56
N PRO A 3 -39.76 40.32 38.53
CA PRO A 3 -40.31 39.15 37.85
C PRO A 3 -39.23 38.51 36.89
N ILE A 4 -39.20 37.20 36.96
CA ILE A 4 -38.36 36.34 36.07
C ILE A 4 -38.92 36.45 34.64
N LYS A 5 -38.14 36.99 33.70
CA LYS A 5 -38.49 37.01 32.28
C LYS A 5 -38.40 35.61 31.69
N ASN A 6 -39.53 35.12 31.18
CA ASN A 6 -39.58 33.87 30.43
C ASN A 6 -38.68 33.94 29.20
N ILE A 7 -37.75 33.00 29.11
CA ILE A 7 -36.91 32.81 27.91
C ILE A 7 -37.81 32.31 26.80
N SER A 8 -37.85 33.07 25.69
CA SER A 8 -38.67 32.80 24.50
C SER A 8 -38.48 31.38 23.97
N SER A 9 -39.57 30.74 23.56
CA SER A 9 -39.63 29.41 22.94
C SER A 9 -38.68 29.26 21.73
N ALA A 10 -38.42 30.38 21.02
CA ALA A 10 -37.51 30.40 19.87
C ALA A 10 -36.05 30.13 20.23
N ALA A 11 -35.59 30.58 21.42
CA ALA A 11 -34.22 30.34 21.87
C ALA A 11 -33.97 28.85 22.23
N LYS A 12 -35.00 28.16 22.73
CA LYS A 12 -34.89 26.72 23.02
C LYS A 12 -34.82 25.86 21.75
N SER A 13 -35.53 26.26 20.69
CA SER A 13 -35.51 25.55 19.40
C SER A 13 -34.16 25.66 18.70
N SER A 14 -33.50 26.83 18.74
CA SER A 14 -32.20 27.04 18.14
C SER A 14 -31.08 26.23 18.83
N ILE A 15 -31.14 26.11 20.17
CA ILE A 15 -30.15 25.31 20.92
C ILE A 15 -30.28 23.83 20.63
N LEU A 16 -31.53 23.33 20.51
CA LEU A 16 -31.76 21.91 20.14
C LEU A 16 -31.31 21.60 18.72
N LEU A 17 -31.49 22.53 17.75
CA LEU A 17 -31.04 22.35 16.39
C LEU A 17 -29.50 22.32 16.29
N SER A 18 -28.82 23.18 17.06
CA SER A 18 -27.33 23.21 17.07
C SER A 18 -26.73 21.96 17.70
N LEU A 19 -27.37 21.41 18.74
CA LEU A 19 -26.94 20.14 19.34
C LEU A 19 -27.18 18.94 18.42
N ALA A 20 -28.26 18.91 17.64
CA ALA A 20 -28.54 17.87 16.68
C ALA A 20 -27.52 17.87 15.50
N VAL A 21 -27.14 19.06 15.03
CA VAL A 21 -26.10 19.19 13.97
C VAL A 21 -24.74 18.79 14.50
N LEU A 22 -24.39 19.10 15.76
CA LEU A 22 -23.13 18.70 16.37
C LEU A 22 -23.03 17.17 16.55
N LEU A 23 -24.15 16.51 16.88
CA LEU A 23 -24.23 15.05 16.98
C LEU A 23 -24.12 14.34 15.62
N LEU A 24 -24.61 14.96 14.54
CA LEU A 24 -24.47 14.41 13.17
C LEU A 24 -23.05 14.54 12.64
N LEU A 25 -22.28 15.55 13.06
CA LEU A 25 -20.86 15.70 12.68
C LEU A 25 -19.95 14.69 13.37
N ASN A 26 -20.35 14.13 14.51
CA ASN A 26 -19.58 13.10 15.21
C ASN A 26 -19.88 11.66 14.74
N ASN A 27 -20.89 11.49 13.87
CA ASN A 27 -21.20 10.21 13.20
C ASN A 27 -20.71 10.18 11.75
N ALA A 28 -19.64 10.89 11.42
CA ALA A 28 -18.92 10.57 10.21
C ALA A 28 -18.51 9.08 10.30
N PRO A 29 -18.88 8.23 9.33
CA PRO A 29 -18.38 6.87 9.32
C PRO A 29 -16.87 7.00 9.40
N ALA A 30 -16.25 6.32 10.37
CA ALA A 30 -14.80 6.18 10.40
C ALA A 30 -14.41 5.77 8.99
N SER A 31 -13.74 6.67 8.27
CA SER A 31 -13.11 6.31 7.01
C SER A 31 -12.24 5.14 7.38
N CYS A 32 -12.62 3.94 6.99
CA CYS A 32 -11.75 2.80 7.00
C CYS A 32 -10.64 3.18 6.02
N SER A 33 -9.61 3.88 6.51
CA SER A 33 -8.34 3.88 5.83
C SER A 33 -7.95 2.41 5.85
N SER A 34 -8.17 1.75 4.75
CA SER A 34 -7.56 0.47 4.47
C SER A 34 -6.07 0.72 4.29
N ASP A 35 -5.38 1.03 5.38
CA ASP A 35 -3.98 0.71 5.54
C ASP A 35 -3.94 -0.82 5.64
N SER A 36 -4.32 -1.45 4.55
CA SER A 36 -4.14 -2.86 4.33
C SER A 36 -2.63 -3.02 4.19
N TYR A 37 -1.95 -3.24 5.31
CA TYR A 37 -0.55 -3.63 5.32
C TYR A 37 -0.46 -4.97 4.59
N SER A 38 -0.25 -4.90 3.29
CA SER A 38 -0.03 -6.09 2.47
C SER A 38 1.41 -6.54 2.65
N ASN A 39 1.63 -7.83 2.79
CA ASN A 39 2.97 -8.41 2.71
C ASN A 39 3.34 -8.82 1.27
N VAL A 40 2.51 -8.43 0.29
CA VAL A 40 2.63 -8.84 -1.12
C VAL A 40 2.61 -7.62 -2.03
N LEU A 41 3.53 -7.59 -3.01
CA LEU A 41 3.52 -6.68 -4.16
C LEU A 41 3.39 -7.51 -5.43
N SER A 42 2.33 -7.27 -6.20
CA SER A 42 2.14 -7.92 -7.51
C SER A 42 2.91 -7.21 -8.62
N SER A 43 3.32 -7.97 -9.64
CA SER A 43 3.96 -7.39 -10.83
C SER A 43 3.07 -6.36 -11.51
N GLY A 44 3.69 -5.28 -12.01
CA GLY A 44 3.01 -4.15 -12.63
C GLY A 44 2.51 -3.07 -11.65
N TYR A 45 2.52 -3.30 -10.35
CA TYR A 45 2.12 -2.31 -9.35
C TYR A 45 3.35 -1.73 -8.64
N PRO A 46 3.43 -0.39 -8.45
CA PRO A 46 4.54 0.23 -7.75
C PRO A 46 4.35 0.22 -6.23
N LEU A 47 5.43 0.00 -5.48
CA LEU A 47 5.56 0.42 -4.09
C LEU A 47 6.19 1.80 -4.08
N ASN A 48 5.40 2.83 -3.82
CA ASN A 48 5.83 4.23 -3.90
C ASN A 48 6.64 4.66 -2.67
N ALA A 49 7.36 5.77 -2.80
CA ALA A 49 8.09 6.39 -1.68
C ALA A 49 7.16 6.61 -0.47
N GLY A 50 7.63 6.21 0.71
CA GLY A 50 6.89 6.21 1.97
C GLY A 50 5.97 5.01 2.19
N ALA A 51 5.75 4.18 1.16
CA ALA A 51 4.95 2.96 1.30
C ALA A 51 5.79 1.77 1.78
N SER A 52 5.12 0.81 2.41
CA SER A 52 5.74 -0.38 2.97
C SER A 52 4.91 -1.63 2.73
N LEU A 53 5.59 -2.76 2.56
CA LEU A 53 5.01 -4.08 2.77
C LEU A 53 5.30 -4.52 4.21
N VAL A 54 4.35 -5.16 4.88
CA VAL A 54 4.48 -5.51 6.30
C VAL A 54 4.10 -6.97 6.55
N GLN A 55 4.94 -7.68 7.30
CA GLN A 55 4.67 -9.02 7.79
C GLN A 55 5.14 -9.17 9.24
N GLY A 56 4.20 -9.11 10.20
CA GLY A 56 4.50 -9.17 11.61
C GLY A 56 5.46 -8.06 12.05
N LYS A 57 6.69 -8.42 12.47
CA LYS A 57 7.74 -7.48 12.86
C LYS A 57 8.60 -6.96 11.71
N TYR A 58 8.38 -7.47 10.50
CA TYR A 58 9.15 -7.11 9.31
C TYR A 58 8.43 -6.02 8.51
N ASN A 59 9.20 -5.03 8.05
CA ASN A 59 8.73 -3.87 7.31
C ASN A 59 9.69 -3.59 6.14
N PHE A 60 9.21 -3.73 4.90
CA PHE A 60 9.99 -3.49 3.68
C PHE A 60 9.53 -2.18 3.05
N THR A 61 10.32 -1.14 3.26
CA THR A 61 9.94 0.26 3.00
C THR A 61 10.72 0.87 1.84
N MET A 62 10.01 1.44 0.88
CA MET A 62 10.58 2.34 -0.11
C MET A 62 10.69 3.75 0.50
N GLN A 63 11.88 4.19 0.86
CA GLN A 63 12.08 5.48 1.53
C GLN A 63 12.05 6.65 0.54
N TYR A 64 11.84 7.88 1.04
CA TYR A 64 11.80 9.09 0.21
C TYR A 64 13.16 9.45 -0.41
N ASP A 65 14.26 8.99 0.17
CA ASP A 65 15.64 9.15 -0.31
C ASP A 65 16.06 8.13 -1.36
N CYS A 66 15.10 7.32 -1.85
CA CYS A 66 15.26 6.21 -2.79
C CYS A 66 15.93 4.95 -2.22
N ASN A 67 16.19 4.88 -0.92
CA ASN A 67 16.67 3.64 -0.31
C ASN A 67 15.51 2.68 -0.03
N LEU A 68 15.64 1.44 -0.46
CA LEU A 68 14.70 0.37 -0.13
C LEU A 68 15.30 -0.42 1.03
N VAL A 69 14.57 -0.49 2.15
CA VAL A 69 15.09 -1.03 3.40
C VAL A 69 14.14 -2.08 3.99
N LEU A 70 14.70 -3.20 4.41
CA LEU A 70 14.00 -4.19 5.23
C LEU A 70 14.37 -3.99 6.70
N TYR A 71 13.36 -3.78 7.52
CA TYR A 71 13.48 -3.65 8.97
C TYR A 71 12.93 -4.89 9.66
N GLU A 72 13.57 -5.26 10.77
CA GLU A 72 13.02 -6.15 11.78
C GLU A 72 12.89 -5.38 13.09
N SER A 73 11.66 -5.12 13.55
CA SER A 73 11.39 -4.35 14.78
C SER A 73 12.22 -3.05 14.84
N GLU A 74 12.15 -2.23 13.77
CA GLU A 74 12.86 -0.94 13.61
C GLU A 74 14.38 -1.04 13.38
N VAL A 75 14.99 -2.23 13.41
CA VAL A 75 16.39 -2.44 13.06
C VAL A 75 16.50 -2.76 11.58
N ALA A 76 17.28 -1.97 10.83
CA ALA A 76 17.54 -2.24 9.42
C ALA A 76 18.43 -3.50 9.30
N ILE A 77 17.91 -4.53 8.62
CA ILE A 77 18.61 -5.80 8.41
C ILE A 77 19.09 -5.99 6.97
N TRP A 78 18.50 -5.23 6.02
CA TRP A 78 18.93 -5.19 4.62
C TRP A 78 18.57 -3.85 3.99
N SER A 79 19.35 -3.39 2.99
CA SER A 79 19.01 -2.24 2.15
C SER A 79 19.58 -2.37 0.74
N SER A 80 18.93 -1.69 -0.20
CA SER A 80 19.42 -1.54 -1.59
C SER A 80 20.66 -0.66 -1.72
N ARG A 81 20.98 0.14 -0.69
CA ARG A 81 22.08 1.12 -0.64
C ARG A 81 21.99 2.17 -1.75
N THR A 82 20.79 2.66 -1.97
CA THR A 82 20.46 3.66 -2.99
C THR A 82 20.06 5.01 -2.40
N ASP A 83 20.37 5.21 -1.12
CA ASP A 83 20.14 6.48 -0.41
C ASP A 83 20.86 7.63 -1.14
N GLY A 84 20.15 8.73 -1.35
CA GLY A 84 20.66 9.90 -2.06
C GLY A 84 20.82 9.77 -3.57
N MET A 85 20.50 8.62 -4.18
CA MET A 85 20.56 8.43 -5.64
C MET A 85 19.39 9.10 -6.39
N GLY A 86 18.42 9.63 -5.66
CA GLY A 86 17.25 10.34 -6.18
C GLY A 86 16.29 10.73 -5.07
N SER A 87 15.05 11.07 -5.47
CA SER A 87 13.96 11.34 -4.53
C SER A 87 12.65 10.82 -5.08
N ASN A 88 11.73 10.46 -4.16
CA ASN A 88 10.40 9.96 -4.50
C ASN A 88 10.44 8.78 -5.50
N CYS A 89 11.34 7.85 -5.25
CA CYS A 89 11.47 6.64 -6.05
C CYS A 89 10.33 5.66 -5.79
N SER A 90 10.12 4.75 -6.73
CA SER A 90 9.24 3.61 -6.55
C SER A 90 9.98 2.30 -6.88
N LEU A 91 9.67 1.26 -6.09
CA LEU A 91 10.01 -0.11 -6.41
C LEU A 91 8.94 -0.71 -7.32
N VAL A 92 9.32 -1.34 -8.40
CA VAL A 92 8.41 -2.05 -9.30
C VAL A 92 8.93 -3.46 -9.54
N LEU A 93 8.03 -4.44 -9.44
CA LEU A 93 8.25 -5.80 -9.90
C LEU A 93 7.73 -5.91 -11.34
N GLN A 94 8.60 -6.28 -12.27
CA GLN A 94 8.26 -6.46 -13.67
C GLN A 94 7.57 -7.78 -13.95
N ASN A 95 6.81 -7.84 -15.06
CA ASN A 95 6.14 -9.07 -15.50
C ASN A 95 7.11 -10.15 -16.05
N TYR A 96 8.41 -9.95 -15.92
CA TYR A 96 9.45 -10.94 -16.18
C TYR A 96 10.33 -11.22 -14.94
N GLY A 97 9.81 -10.86 -13.73
CA GLY A 97 10.40 -11.24 -12.45
C GLY A 97 11.54 -10.35 -11.95
N GLU A 98 11.89 -9.28 -12.65
CA GLU A 98 12.92 -8.34 -12.20
C GLU A 98 12.33 -7.25 -11.30
N LEU A 99 13.01 -6.96 -10.19
CA LEU A 99 12.76 -5.79 -9.35
C LEU A 99 13.65 -4.64 -9.81
N PHE A 100 13.11 -3.44 -9.89
CA PHE A 100 13.91 -2.24 -10.07
C PHE A 100 13.35 -1.05 -9.26
N ILE A 101 14.26 -0.15 -8.88
CA ILE A 101 13.95 1.13 -8.26
C ILE A 101 14.19 2.21 -9.31
N SER A 102 13.20 3.08 -9.52
CA SER A 102 13.30 4.22 -10.42
C SER A 102 12.83 5.51 -9.76
N THR A 103 13.46 6.62 -10.18
CA THR A 103 13.03 7.97 -9.82
C THR A 103 11.70 8.31 -10.49
N ALA A 104 11.02 9.38 -10.05
CA ALA A 104 9.83 9.92 -10.70
C ALA A 104 10.08 10.36 -12.17
N ALA A 105 11.33 10.63 -12.55
CA ALA A 105 11.74 10.92 -13.93
C ALA A 105 11.97 9.65 -14.78
N GLY A 106 11.75 8.46 -14.23
CA GLY A 106 11.95 7.18 -14.92
C GLY A 106 13.40 6.71 -14.98
N ILE A 107 14.31 7.34 -14.24
CA ILE A 107 15.73 6.91 -14.19
C ILE A 107 15.84 5.75 -13.22
N THR A 108 16.30 4.60 -13.70
CA THR A 108 16.57 3.41 -12.87
C THR A 108 17.83 3.63 -12.04
N VAL A 109 17.71 3.47 -10.72
CA VAL A 109 18.82 3.60 -9.75
C VAL A 109 19.30 2.26 -9.21
N TRP A 110 18.48 1.20 -9.31
CA TRP A 110 18.82 -0.14 -8.84
C TRP A 110 18.02 -1.21 -9.58
N ARG A 111 18.59 -2.40 -9.71
CA ARG A 111 17.95 -3.61 -10.27
C ARG A 111 18.37 -4.84 -9.49
N SER A 112 17.48 -5.84 -9.42
CA SER A 112 17.78 -7.16 -8.85
C SER A 112 18.54 -8.07 -9.82
N GLU A 113 18.54 -7.77 -11.11
CA GLU A 113 19.16 -8.57 -12.19
C GLU A 113 18.61 -10.01 -12.26
N THR A 114 17.32 -10.18 -11.95
CA THR A 114 16.64 -11.49 -11.86
C THR A 114 15.63 -11.74 -12.98
N GLY A 115 15.76 -11.08 -14.11
CA GLY A 115 14.83 -11.22 -15.24
C GLY A 115 14.71 -12.66 -15.77
N GLY A 116 13.47 -13.09 -16.04
CA GLY A 116 13.12 -14.40 -16.58
C GLY A 116 12.07 -14.31 -17.69
N GLU A 117 11.24 -15.32 -17.82
CA GLU A 117 10.13 -15.35 -18.78
C GLU A 117 9.02 -14.37 -18.40
N TYR A 118 8.23 -13.96 -19.40
CA TYR A 118 7.09 -13.07 -19.17
C TYR A 118 5.95 -13.84 -18.49
N GLY A 119 5.46 -13.35 -17.36
CA GLY A 119 4.44 -14.01 -16.58
C GLY A 119 3.89 -13.13 -15.45
N HIS A 120 3.24 -13.75 -14.48
CA HIS A 120 2.74 -13.10 -13.27
C HIS A 120 3.68 -13.39 -12.10
N TYR A 121 4.21 -12.33 -11.51
CA TYR A 121 5.14 -12.42 -10.39
C TYR A 121 4.56 -11.70 -9.17
N VAL A 122 4.94 -12.18 -8.00
CA VAL A 122 4.62 -11.56 -6.72
C VAL A 122 5.87 -11.49 -5.85
N LEU A 123 6.12 -10.35 -5.23
CA LEU A 123 7.10 -10.18 -4.17
C LEU A 123 6.37 -10.38 -2.84
N VAL A 124 6.91 -11.22 -1.97
CA VAL A 124 6.28 -11.58 -0.69
C VAL A 124 7.30 -11.44 0.43
N ILE A 125 6.91 -10.76 1.52
CA ILE A 125 7.63 -10.88 2.80
C ILE A 125 7.10 -12.12 3.51
N GLN A 126 7.98 -13.07 3.76
CA GLN A 126 7.65 -14.30 4.46
C GLN A 126 7.63 -14.09 6.00
N PRO A 127 6.96 -14.97 6.78
CA PRO A 127 6.94 -14.87 8.25
C PRO A 127 8.31 -14.95 8.92
N ASN A 128 9.32 -15.51 8.27
CA ASN A 128 10.71 -15.58 8.73
C ASN A 128 11.53 -14.32 8.39
N GLY A 129 10.94 -13.34 7.68
CA GLY A 129 11.57 -12.09 7.27
C GLY A 129 12.29 -12.14 5.93
N ASP A 130 12.27 -13.28 5.23
CA ASP A 130 12.82 -13.35 3.88
C ASP A 130 11.88 -12.65 2.88
N VAL A 131 12.44 -11.92 1.91
CA VAL A 131 11.71 -11.22 0.86
C VAL A 131 11.98 -11.92 -0.46
N VAL A 132 10.96 -12.57 -1.02
CA VAL A 132 11.11 -13.51 -2.15
C VAL A 132 10.18 -13.13 -3.29
N VAL A 133 10.70 -13.20 -4.52
CA VAL A 133 9.90 -13.12 -5.74
C VAL A 133 9.49 -14.53 -6.15
N TYR A 134 8.18 -14.74 -6.35
CA TYR A 134 7.61 -15.96 -6.89
C TYR A 134 7.09 -15.69 -8.30
N GLY A 135 7.31 -16.62 -9.22
CA GLY A 135 6.81 -16.61 -10.59
C GLY A 135 5.50 -17.39 -10.75
N ASP A 136 5.23 -17.83 -11.99
CA ASP A 136 4.00 -18.50 -12.39
C ASP A 136 3.57 -19.64 -11.45
N SER A 137 2.26 -19.77 -11.26
CA SER A 137 1.72 -20.77 -10.36
C SER A 137 1.88 -22.18 -10.93
N VAL A 138 2.42 -23.10 -10.14
CA VAL A 138 2.54 -24.52 -10.47
C VAL A 138 1.15 -25.20 -10.51
N TRP A 139 0.16 -24.63 -9.79
CA TRP A 139 -1.22 -25.08 -9.73
C TRP A 139 -2.16 -23.91 -9.42
N SER A 140 -3.33 -23.90 -10.03
CA SER A 140 -4.40 -22.96 -9.70
C SER A 140 -5.77 -23.64 -9.82
N THR A 141 -6.78 -23.05 -9.23
CA THR A 141 -8.18 -23.50 -9.38
C THR A 141 -8.71 -23.29 -10.80
N GLY A 142 -7.99 -22.55 -11.65
CA GLY A 142 -8.44 -22.18 -12.98
C GLY A 142 -9.66 -21.25 -13.03
N THR A 143 -10.03 -20.64 -11.91
CA THR A 143 -11.21 -19.75 -11.81
C THR A 143 -10.94 -18.32 -12.32
N TYR A 144 -9.67 -17.99 -12.65
CA TYR A 144 -9.34 -16.71 -13.23
C TYR A 144 -9.67 -16.67 -14.73
N THR A 145 -10.60 -15.81 -15.12
CA THR A 145 -10.90 -15.53 -16.52
C THR A 145 -10.17 -14.26 -16.93
N SER A 146 -9.03 -14.42 -17.62
CA SER A 146 -8.35 -13.28 -18.25
C SER A 146 -9.23 -12.72 -19.39
N PRO A 147 -9.48 -11.42 -19.47
CA PRO A 147 -10.19 -10.83 -20.62
C PRO A 147 -9.41 -10.94 -21.94
N HIS A 148 -8.17 -11.47 -21.92
CA HIS A 148 -7.30 -11.63 -23.08
C HIS A 148 -6.80 -13.07 -23.28
N ALA A 149 -7.42 -14.06 -22.64
CA ALA A 149 -7.12 -15.46 -22.95
C ALA A 149 -7.63 -15.79 -24.36
N ILE A 150 -6.77 -15.63 -25.36
CA ILE A 150 -6.90 -16.32 -26.63
C ILE A 150 -6.82 -17.81 -26.26
N SER A 151 -7.91 -18.54 -26.49
CA SER A 151 -8.01 -19.98 -26.26
C SER A 151 -6.82 -20.70 -26.94
N ALA A 152 -5.80 -21.06 -26.17
CA ALA A 152 -4.88 -22.09 -26.59
C ALA A 152 -5.62 -23.43 -26.44
N GLU A 153 -6.17 -23.90 -27.52
CA GLU A 153 -6.74 -25.23 -27.66
C GLU A 153 -5.62 -26.24 -27.33
N LYS A 154 -5.85 -27.07 -26.32
CA LYS A 154 -4.91 -28.12 -25.94
C LYS A 154 -5.02 -29.25 -26.96
N PRO A 155 -3.91 -29.80 -27.48
CA PRO A 155 -3.91 -30.92 -28.42
C PRO A 155 -4.45 -32.22 -27.80
#